data_f2e9dc6fd74f924773c823e64ceaf132
#
_entry.id   f2e9dc6fd74f924773c823e64ceaf132
#
_cell.length_a   1.000
_cell.length_b   1.000
_cell.length_c   1.000
_cell.angle_alpha   90.00
_cell.angle_beta   90.00
_cell.angle_gamma   90.00
#
_symmetry.space_group_name_H-M   'P 1'
#
loop_
_entity.id
_entity.type
_entity.pdbx_description
1 polymer ?
#
loop_
_entity_poly.entity_id
_entity_poly.type
_entity_poly.pdbx_seq_one_letter_code
_entity_poly.pdbx_strand_id
1 'polypeptide(L)'
;MNILKVFQKKQIKITKDAPFIPSGLIGLNAGSFYYVKGNKRFKFVSERAMQSWCLPALKIDAAFLNKLTSGGTLGFRDGSLVKDISDGKIYLISDSKRRHVVDPDVLEWINTSIIEAGQKEVLVHTEGEPIG
;
A
#
# COMPACT_ATOMS: atom_id res chain seq x y z
N MET A 1 6.17 9.43 -22.95
CA MET A 1 4.98 8.54 -22.97
C MET A 1 4.64 8.08 -21.54
N ASN A 2 3.38 8.12 -21.20
CA ASN A 2 2.94 7.69 -19.89
C ASN A 2 2.72 6.16 -19.86
N ILE A 3 3.47 5.44 -19.04
CA ILE A 3 3.39 3.98 -18.93
C ILE A 3 2.00 3.51 -18.49
N LEU A 4 1.37 4.20 -17.54
CA LEU A 4 0.01 3.86 -17.10
C LEU A 4 -0.99 3.94 -18.24
N LYS A 5 -0.87 4.94 -19.09
CA LYS A 5 -1.73 5.08 -20.26
C LYS A 5 -1.55 3.93 -21.24
N VAL A 6 -0.32 3.44 -21.42
CA VAL A 6 -0.03 2.28 -22.27
C VAL A 6 -0.67 1.03 -21.70
N PHE A 7 -0.56 0.77 -20.41
CA PHE A 7 -1.19 -0.38 -19.78
C PHE A 7 -2.70 -0.32 -19.87
N GLN A 8 -3.30 0.84 -19.59
CA GLN A 8 -4.75 1.02 -19.73
C GLN A 8 -5.23 0.77 -21.14
N LYS A 9 -4.51 1.28 -22.12
CA LYS A 9 -4.87 1.16 -23.54
C LYS A 9 -4.79 -0.29 -24.02
N LYS A 10 -3.80 -1.03 -23.58
CA LYS A 10 -3.60 -2.43 -23.97
C LYS A 10 -4.39 -3.41 -23.10
N GLN A 11 -4.97 -2.95 -22.00
CA GLN A 11 -5.75 -3.77 -21.08
C GLN A 11 -5.00 -5.03 -20.63
N ILE A 12 -3.70 -4.86 -20.28
CA ILE A 12 -2.86 -5.94 -19.83
C ILE A 12 -3.44 -6.56 -18.56
N LYS A 13 -3.60 -7.88 -18.59
CA LYS A 13 -4.15 -8.64 -17.47
C LYS A 13 -3.23 -9.81 -17.14
N ILE A 14 -3.00 -10.03 -15.84
CA ILE A 14 -2.22 -11.17 -15.37
C ILE A 14 -3.17 -12.34 -15.12
N THR A 15 -2.93 -13.44 -15.80
CA THR A 15 -3.75 -14.65 -15.71
C THR A 15 -2.97 -15.81 -15.11
N LYS A 16 -3.68 -16.91 -14.80
CA LYS A 16 -3.08 -18.13 -14.24
C LYS A 16 -2.00 -18.73 -15.14
N ASP A 17 -2.03 -18.44 -16.44
CA ASP A 17 -1.10 -19.00 -17.42
C ASP A 17 0.13 -18.13 -17.64
N ALA A 18 0.31 -17.08 -16.83
CA ALA A 18 1.49 -16.25 -16.90
C ALA A 18 2.76 -17.10 -16.76
N PRO A 19 3.76 -16.92 -17.63
CA PRO A 19 4.97 -17.76 -17.63
C PRO A 19 5.87 -17.52 -16.41
N PHE A 20 5.61 -16.44 -15.66
CA PHE A 20 6.35 -16.10 -14.46
C PHE A 20 5.39 -15.44 -13.47
N ILE A 21 5.79 -15.39 -12.21
CA ILE A 21 5.04 -14.67 -11.18
C ILE A 21 5.60 -13.24 -11.11
N PRO A 22 4.85 -12.22 -11.55
CA PRO A 22 5.33 -10.85 -11.44
C PRO A 22 5.50 -10.46 -9.97
N SER A 23 6.49 -9.61 -9.68
CA SER A 23 6.78 -9.18 -8.32
C SER A 23 6.87 -7.66 -8.27
N GLY A 24 6.48 -7.08 -7.13
CA GLY A 24 6.56 -5.64 -6.94
C GLY A 24 5.49 -4.86 -7.71
N LEU A 25 4.34 -5.48 -7.98
CA LEU A 25 3.24 -4.82 -8.66
C LEU A 25 1.96 -4.91 -7.81
N ILE A 26 0.99 -4.08 -8.19
CA ILE A 26 -0.33 -4.08 -7.56
C ILE A 26 -1.31 -4.75 -8.52
N GLY A 27 -2.03 -5.75 -8.02
CA GLY A 27 -3.07 -6.43 -8.77
C GLY A 27 -4.44 -5.97 -8.34
N LEU A 28 -5.32 -5.69 -9.32
CA LEU A 28 -6.71 -5.32 -9.09
C LEU A 28 -7.61 -6.50 -9.46
N ASN A 29 -8.43 -6.95 -8.51
CA ASN A 29 -9.44 -7.98 -8.75
C ASN A 29 -10.68 -7.71 -7.90
N ALA A 30 -11.84 -7.65 -8.54
CA ALA A 30 -13.14 -7.50 -7.87
C ALA A 30 -13.18 -6.33 -6.85
N GLY A 31 -12.56 -5.19 -7.22
CA GLY A 31 -12.55 -4.02 -6.36
C GLY A 31 -11.54 -4.05 -5.23
N SER A 32 -10.76 -5.11 -5.09
CA SER A 32 -9.70 -5.22 -4.08
C SER A 32 -8.34 -5.05 -4.72
N PHE A 33 -7.40 -4.50 -3.95
CA PHE A 33 -6.03 -4.25 -4.39
C PHE A 33 -5.08 -5.16 -3.62
N TYR A 34 -4.16 -5.80 -4.35
CA TYR A 34 -3.21 -6.74 -3.80
C TYR A 34 -1.79 -6.37 -4.21
N TYR A 35 -0.85 -6.45 -3.27
CA TYR A 35 0.57 -6.36 -3.59
C TYR A 35 1.09 -7.78 -3.83
N VAL A 36 1.69 -7.99 -5.00
CA VAL A 36 2.23 -9.31 -5.38
C VAL A 36 3.74 -9.29 -5.20
N LYS A 37 4.25 -10.19 -4.39
CA LYS A 37 5.69 -10.33 -4.15
C LYS A 37 6.05 -11.80 -4.03
N GLY A 38 6.86 -12.28 -4.97
CA GLY A 38 7.17 -13.70 -5.04
C GLY A 38 5.91 -14.51 -5.29
N ASN A 39 5.68 -15.54 -4.48
CA ASN A 39 4.46 -16.34 -4.55
C ASN A 39 3.42 -15.92 -3.51
N LYS A 40 3.52 -14.68 -3.00
CA LYS A 40 2.61 -14.17 -1.98
C LYS A 40 1.79 -13.01 -2.50
N ARG A 41 0.58 -12.87 -1.96
CA ARG A 41 -0.30 -11.72 -2.16
C ARG A 41 -0.59 -11.08 -0.81
N PHE A 42 -0.60 -9.75 -0.78
CA PHE A 42 -0.95 -8.97 0.39
C PHE A 42 -2.12 -8.07 0.02
N LYS A 43 -3.22 -8.16 0.75
CA LYS A 43 -4.37 -7.31 0.48
C LYS A 43 -4.16 -5.95 1.13
N PHE A 44 -4.30 -4.88 0.36
CA PHE A 44 -4.23 -3.52 0.92
C PHE A 44 -5.45 -3.24 1.79
N VAL A 45 -5.23 -2.58 2.92
CA VAL A 45 -6.30 -2.21 3.86
C VAL A 45 -7.27 -1.21 3.24
N SER A 46 -6.80 -0.39 2.30
CA SER A 46 -7.60 0.63 1.63
C SER A 46 -6.94 1.06 0.33
N GLU A 47 -7.71 1.77 -0.50
CA GLU A 47 -7.20 2.38 -1.71
C GLU A 47 -6.13 3.45 -1.41
N ARG A 48 -6.32 4.23 -0.33
CA ARG A 48 -5.33 5.24 0.08
C ARG A 48 -4.00 4.60 0.44
N ALA A 49 -4.04 3.48 1.16
CA ALA A 49 -2.84 2.72 1.49
C ALA A 49 -2.14 2.22 0.21
N MET A 50 -2.92 1.67 -0.72
CA MET A 50 -2.39 1.22 -2.00
C MET A 50 -1.71 2.35 -2.77
N GLN A 51 -2.35 3.53 -2.83
CA GLN A 51 -1.81 4.68 -3.55
C GLN A 51 -0.48 5.17 -2.98
N SER A 52 -0.24 5.00 -1.68
CA SER A 52 1.01 5.41 -1.04
C SER A 52 2.23 4.67 -1.58
N TRP A 53 2.03 3.51 -2.20
CA TRP A 53 3.12 2.70 -2.76
C TRP A 53 3.56 3.16 -4.14
N CYS A 54 2.76 3.94 -4.84
CA CYS A 54 3.11 4.53 -6.14
C CYS A 54 3.59 3.49 -7.16
N LEU A 55 2.98 2.32 -7.17
CA LEU A 55 3.32 1.22 -8.08
C LEU A 55 2.24 1.08 -9.17
N PRO A 56 2.60 0.53 -10.34
CA PRO A 56 1.61 0.26 -11.37
C PRO A 56 0.57 -0.75 -10.88
N ALA A 57 -0.70 -0.51 -11.22
CA ALA A 57 -1.79 -1.41 -10.90
C ALA A 57 -2.29 -2.08 -12.18
N LEU A 58 -2.33 -3.40 -12.18
CA LEU A 58 -2.74 -4.22 -13.32
C LEU A 58 -3.94 -5.08 -12.92
N LYS A 59 -4.82 -5.34 -13.87
CA LYS A 59 -5.88 -6.33 -13.63
C LYS A 59 -5.28 -7.71 -13.46
N ILE A 60 -5.78 -8.46 -12.48
CA ILE A 60 -5.31 -9.79 -12.17
C ILE A 60 -6.53 -10.68 -11.99
N ASP A 61 -6.52 -11.89 -12.55
CA ASP A 61 -7.68 -12.75 -12.41
C ASP A 61 -7.65 -13.56 -11.10
N ALA A 62 -8.82 -14.05 -10.69
CA ALA A 62 -8.96 -14.79 -9.45
C ALA A 62 -8.15 -16.09 -9.48
N ALA A 63 -8.05 -16.72 -10.65
CA ALA A 63 -7.30 -17.98 -10.78
C ALA A 63 -5.80 -17.76 -10.51
N PHE A 64 -5.25 -16.62 -10.94
CA PHE A 64 -3.86 -16.27 -10.64
C PHE A 64 -3.69 -15.98 -9.14
N LEU A 65 -4.59 -15.18 -8.55
CA LEU A 65 -4.54 -14.86 -7.13
C LEU A 65 -4.60 -16.12 -6.26
N ASN A 66 -5.40 -17.10 -6.65
CA ASN A 66 -5.55 -18.33 -5.89
C ASN A 66 -4.29 -19.20 -5.89
N LYS A 67 -3.37 -18.99 -6.82
CA LYS A 67 -2.06 -19.66 -6.85
C LYS A 67 -1.09 -19.06 -5.84
N LEU A 68 -1.37 -17.85 -5.36
CA LEU A 68 -0.49 -17.14 -4.44
C LEU A 68 -0.91 -17.40 -3.01
N THR A 69 0.08 -17.51 -2.12
CA THR A 69 -0.17 -17.64 -0.68
C THR A 69 -0.49 -16.28 -0.09
N SER A 70 -1.51 -16.20 0.76
CA SER A 70 -1.83 -14.96 1.45
C SER A 70 -0.73 -14.60 2.44
N GLY A 71 -0.23 -13.36 2.34
CA GLY A 71 0.76 -12.81 3.27
C GLY A 71 0.15 -11.87 4.31
N GLY A 72 -1.17 -11.71 4.30
CA GLY A 72 -1.87 -10.84 5.23
C GLY A 72 -2.28 -9.51 4.62
N THR A 73 -2.51 -8.54 5.49
CA THR A 73 -2.96 -7.19 5.12
C THR A 73 -1.79 -6.23 5.09
N LEU A 74 -1.76 -5.37 4.07
CA LEU A 74 -0.71 -4.38 3.89
C LEU A 74 -1.30 -2.97 4.07
N GLY A 75 -0.56 -2.11 4.79
CA GLY A 75 -0.94 -0.72 5.00
C GLY A 75 -0.14 0.23 4.13
N PHE A 76 0.15 1.39 4.70
CA PHE A 76 0.90 2.46 4.01
C PHE A 76 2.37 2.09 3.85
N ARG A 77 2.96 2.61 2.80
CA ARG A 77 4.38 2.42 2.54
C ARG A 77 5.23 3.12 3.61
N ASP A 78 6.39 2.51 3.94
CA ASP A 78 7.37 3.14 4.82
C ASP A 78 7.77 4.53 4.29
N GLY A 79 7.87 5.49 5.21
CA GLY A 79 8.12 6.88 4.88
C GLY A 79 6.85 7.72 4.71
N SER A 80 5.66 7.10 4.73
CA SER A 80 4.40 7.83 4.68
C SER A 80 4.13 8.55 6.00
N LEU A 81 3.62 9.80 5.91
CA LEU A 81 3.04 10.50 7.06
C LEU A 81 1.53 10.34 7.00
N VAL A 82 0.96 9.77 8.04
CA VAL A 82 -0.46 9.47 8.09
C VAL A 82 -1.09 10.12 9.31
N LYS A 83 -2.16 10.88 9.09
CA LYS A 83 -2.94 11.49 10.16
C LYS A 83 -4.19 10.67 10.40
N ASP A 84 -4.36 10.21 11.64
CA ASP A 84 -5.59 9.55 12.06
C ASP A 84 -6.65 10.62 12.29
N ILE A 85 -7.69 10.64 11.44
CA ILE A 85 -8.72 11.67 11.53
C ILE A 85 -9.61 11.51 12.76
N SER A 86 -9.58 10.35 13.44
CA SER A 86 -10.39 10.12 14.63
C SER A 86 -9.85 10.85 15.86
N ASP A 87 -8.53 11.07 15.95
CA ASP A 87 -7.91 11.74 17.10
C ASP A 87 -6.94 12.85 16.72
N GLY A 88 -6.66 13.02 15.43
CA GLY A 88 -5.75 14.05 14.93
C GLY A 88 -4.27 13.75 15.08
N LYS A 89 -3.90 12.57 15.57
CA LYS A 89 -2.49 12.20 15.73
C LYS A 89 -1.85 11.89 14.38
N ILE A 90 -0.59 12.30 14.23
CA ILE A 90 0.19 12.08 13.03
C ILE A 90 1.25 11.03 13.30
N TYR A 91 1.36 10.08 12.39
CA TYR A 91 2.31 8.96 12.49
C TYR A 91 3.23 8.93 11.28
N LEU A 92 4.50 8.63 11.52
CA LEU A 92 5.41 8.21 10.46
C LEU A 92 5.38 6.69 10.37
N ILE A 93 5.14 6.15 9.19
CA ILE A 93 5.20 4.71 8.96
C ILE A 93 6.66 4.34 8.70
N SER A 94 7.20 3.48 9.56
CA SER A 94 8.59 3.06 9.51
C SER A 94 8.68 1.59 9.90
N ASP A 95 9.25 0.77 9.04
CA ASP A 95 9.31 -0.67 9.23
C ASP A 95 7.93 -1.27 9.50
N SER A 96 6.94 -0.81 8.75
CA SER A 96 5.52 -1.15 8.86
C SER A 96 4.86 -0.75 10.18
N LYS A 97 5.57 -0.05 11.05
CA LYS A 97 5.05 0.42 12.36
C LYS A 97 4.61 1.86 12.26
N ARG A 98 3.59 2.23 13.05
CA ARG A 98 3.18 3.62 13.20
C ARG A 98 3.98 4.25 14.34
N ARG A 99 4.75 5.27 14.03
CA ARG A 99 5.54 6.01 15.01
C ARG A 99 4.89 7.37 15.22
N HIS A 100 4.33 7.59 16.41
CA HIS A 100 3.65 8.85 16.71
C HIS A 100 4.64 10.02 16.68
N VAL A 101 4.36 11.03 15.87
CA VAL A 101 5.15 12.25 15.81
C VAL A 101 4.62 13.17 16.90
N VAL A 102 5.29 13.18 18.06
CA VAL A 102 4.86 13.96 19.23
C VAL A 102 5.35 15.39 19.17
N ASP A 103 6.47 15.65 18.47
CA ASP A 103 7.01 17.01 18.29
C ASP A 103 6.65 17.50 16.88
N PRO A 104 5.75 18.50 16.76
CA PRO A 104 5.35 19.00 15.45
C PRO A 104 6.51 19.60 14.65
N ASP A 105 7.61 20.02 15.29
CA ASP A 105 8.76 20.56 14.58
C ASP A 105 9.43 19.52 13.69
N VAL A 106 9.30 18.23 14.03
CA VAL A 106 9.83 17.14 13.21
C VAL A 106 9.18 17.12 11.82
N LEU A 107 7.93 17.54 11.71
CA LEU A 107 7.21 17.58 10.44
C LEU A 107 7.85 18.52 9.42
N GLU A 108 8.54 19.55 9.88
CA GLU A 108 9.24 20.49 9.00
C GLU A 108 10.42 19.83 8.29
N TRP A 109 10.99 18.78 8.90
CA TRP A 109 12.14 18.07 8.34
C TRP A 109 11.73 16.96 7.39
N ILE A 110 10.48 16.52 7.49
CA ILE A 110 9.96 15.45 6.64
C ILE A 110 9.25 16.09 5.45
N ASN A 111 9.90 16.05 4.29
CA ASN A 111 9.37 16.66 3.08
C ASN A 111 8.42 15.71 2.36
N THR A 112 7.26 15.47 2.97
CA THR A 112 6.22 14.64 2.35
C THR A 112 4.84 15.12 2.78
N SER A 113 3.85 14.85 1.95
CA SER A 113 2.47 15.21 2.22
C SER A 113 1.88 14.31 3.30
N ILE A 114 0.97 14.87 4.10
CA ILE A 114 0.27 14.12 5.14
C ILE A 114 -0.98 13.48 4.52
N ILE A 115 -1.12 12.18 4.69
CA ILE A 115 -2.27 11.41 4.21
C ILE A 115 -3.28 11.33 5.36
N GLU A 116 -4.49 11.79 5.14
CA GLU A 116 -5.56 11.61 6.11
C GLU A 116 -6.15 10.21 5.98
N ALA A 117 -6.29 9.49 7.08
CA ALA A 117 -6.76 8.12 7.10
C ALA A 117 -7.68 7.85 8.28
N GLY A 118 -8.53 6.84 8.14
CA GLY A 118 -9.38 6.38 9.23
C GLY A 118 -8.60 5.51 10.22
N GLN A 119 -9.17 5.34 11.41
CA GLN A 119 -8.54 4.57 12.47
C GLN A 119 -8.18 3.14 12.04
N LYS A 120 -9.05 2.48 11.28
CA LYS A 120 -8.80 1.10 10.82
C LYS A 120 -7.58 1.01 9.91
N GLU A 121 -7.38 2.03 9.07
CA GLU A 121 -6.24 2.09 8.16
C GLU A 121 -4.93 2.28 8.93
N VAL A 122 -4.96 3.03 10.01
CA VAL A 122 -3.78 3.30 10.85
C VAL A 122 -3.44 2.10 11.73
N LEU A 123 -4.45 1.44 12.29
CA LEU A 123 -4.27 0.32 13.22
C LEU A 123 -3.73 -0.96 12.57
N VAL A 124 -3.70 -1.05 11.26
CA VAL A 124 -3.04 -2.17 10.59
C VAL A 124 -1.54 -2.15 10.84
N HIS A 125 -0.99 -0.99 11.18
CA HIS A 125 0.40 -0.83 11.60
C HIS A 125 0.50 -0.98 13.12
N THR A 126 1.41 -1.83 13.58
CA THR A 126 1.66 -1.95 15.03
C THR A 126 2.37 -0.71 15.55
N GLU A 127 2.22 -0.46 16.85
CA GLU A 127 2.83 0.72 17.46
C GLU A 127 4.36 0.58 17.53
N GLY A 128 5.06 1.63 17.10
CA GLY A 128 6.50 1.75 17.19
C GLY A 128 6.92 2.86 18.14
N GLU A 129 8.22 3.08 18.26
CA GLU A 129 8.76 4.13 19.12
C GLU A 129 8.30 5.51 18.64
N PRO A 130 7.84 6.40 19.53
CA PRO A 130 7.47 7.76 19.13
C PRO A 130 8.67 8.55 18.66
N ILE A 131 8.41 9.63 17.93
CA ILE A 131 9.42 10.54 17.37
C ILE A 131 9.27 11.90 18.05
N GLY A 132 10.34 12.40 18.57
CA GLY A 132 10.37 13.72 19.22
C GLY A 132 10.29 13.62 20.75
#